data_5517baba48d9d555f5946e43f1c5126a
#
_entry.id   5517baba48d9d555f5946e43f1c5126a
#
_cell.length_a   1.000
_cell.length_b   1.000
_cell.length_c   1.000
_cell.angle_alpha   90.00
_cell.angle_beta   90.00
_cell.angle_gamma   90.00
#
_symmetry.space_group_name_H-M   'P 1'
#
loop_
_entity.id
_entity.type
_entity.pdbx_description
1 polymer ?
#
loop_
_entity_poly.entity_id
_entity_poly.type
_entity_poly.pdbx_seq_one_letter_code
_entity_poly.pdbx_strand_id
1 'polypeptide(L)'
;MEKEFYQEMKQSLHEHRAEIIKTFVANHESFRQIIESVDPKDFGDIASEDTDRKMLESMSEKDAKRMQLIESALARIEQGKYGKCIKCGKKIPEDRLRAIPCALMCIECQT
;
A
#
# COMPACT_ATOMS: atom_id res chain seq x y z
N MET A 1 -7.41 6.31 17.26
CA MET A 1 -7.22 4.86 16.98
C MET A 1 -6.12 4.31 17.86
N GLU A 2 -6.28 3.08 18.28
CA GLU A 2 -5.29 2.43 19.12
C GLU A 2 -4.04 2.03 18.34
N LYS A 3 -2.92 2.00 19.01
CA LYS A 3 -1.64 1.65 18.43
C LYS A 3 -1.66 0.26 17.79
N GLU A 4 -2.34 -0.68 18.43
CA GLU A 4 -2.48 -2.05 17.91
C GLU A 4 -3.21 -2.09 16.58
N PHE A 5 -4.24 -1.27 16.42
CA PHE A 5 -4.98 -1.14 15.18
C PHE A 5 -4.09 -0.61 14.05
N TYR A 6 -3.27 0.40 14.34
CA TYR A 6 -2.34 0.94 13.36
C TYR A 6 -1.34 -0.11 12.89
N GLN A 7 -0.85 -0.94 13.81
CA GLN A 7 0.10 -1.99 13.45
C GLN A 7 -0.57 -3.08 12.60
N GLU A 8 -1.82 -3.44 12.95
CA GLU A 8 -2.60 -4.37 12.14
C GLU A 8 -2.78 -3.86 10.70
N MET A 9 -3.14 -2.59 10.57
CA MET A 9 -3.34 -1.99 9.25
C MET A 9 -2.03 -1.84 8.48
N LYS A 10 -0.96 -1.50 9.17
CA LYS A 10 0.36 -1.40 8.56
C LYS A 10 0.78 -2.75 7.97
N GLN A 11 0.60 -3.82 8.73
CA GLN A 11 0.93 -5.16 8.26
C GLN A 11 0.07 -5.56 7.07
N SER A 12 -1.23 -5.29 7.14
CA SER A 12 -2.16 -5.57 6.05
C SER A 12 -1.76 -4.85 4.76
N LEU A 13 -1.37 -3.58 4.87
CA LEU A 13 -0.93 -2.79 3.73
C LEU A 13 0.36 -3.35 3.13
N HIS A 14 1.31 -3.75 3.96
CA HIS A 14 2.54 -4.36 3.47
C HIS A 14 2.27 -5.69 2.77
N GLU A 15 1.35 -6.49 3.28
CA GLU A 15 0.96 -7.74 2.64
C GLU A 15 0.31 -7.51 1.28
N HIS A 16 -0.58 -6.53 1.17
CA HIS A 16 -1.22 -6.18 -0.10
C HIS A 16 -0.18 -5.67 -1.10
N ARG A 17 0.75 -4.85 -0.64
CA ARG A 17 1.83 -4.34 -1.48
C ARG A 17 2.70 -5.48 -1.99
N ALA A 18 3.09 -6.39 -1.11
CA ALA A 18 3.91 -7.53 -1.48
C ALA A 18 3.20 -8.44 -2.49
N GLU A 19 1.89 -8.61 -2.34
CA GLU A 19 1.11 -9.42 -3.27
C GLU A 19 1.06 -8.79 -4.67
N ILE A 20 0.88 -7.50 -4.76
CA ILE A 20 0.90 -6.78 -6.04
C ILE A 20 2.27 -6.93 -6.71
N ILE A 21 3.33 -6.75 -5.95
CA ILE A 21 4.70 -6.87 -6.45
C ILE A 21 4.96 -8.30 -6.92
N LYS A 22 4.55 -9.29 -6.14
CA LYS A 22 4.73 -10.69 -6.48
C LYS A 22 4.05 -11.05 -7.81
N THR A 23 2.81 -10.59 -7.99
CA THR A 23 2.07 -10.81 -9.21
C THR A 23 2.75 -10.14 -10.40
N PHE A 24 3.20 -8.90 -10.21
CA PHE A 24 3.91 -8.17 -11.25
C PHE A 24 5.20 -8.88 -11.67
N VAL A 25 6.00 -9.30 -10.69
CA VAL A 25 7.28 -9.96 -10.93
C VAL A 25 7.08 -11.29 -11.65
N ALA A 26 6.04 -12.03 -11.33
CA ALA A 26 5.73 -13.30 -11.98
C ALA A 26 5.51 -13.13 -13.50
N ASN A 27 5.11 -11.94 -13.92
CA ASN A 27 4.85 -11.63 -15.33
C ASN A 27 5.98 -10.83 -16.00
N HIS A 28 7.01 -10.43 -15.26
CA HIS A 28 8.09 -9.58 -15.76
C HIS A 28 9.45 -10.14 -15.34
N GLU A 29 10.10 -10.82 -16.25
CA GLU A 29 11.33 -11.55 -15.99
C GLU A 29 12.50 -10.67 -15.51
N SER A 30 12.56 -9.43 -16.00
CA SER A 30 13.63 -8.50 -15.60
C SER A 30 13.64 -8.15 -14.12
N PHE A 31 12.46 -8.18 -13.48
CA PHE A 31 12.34 -7.92 -12.05
C PHE A 31 12.41 -9.19 -11.21
N ARG A 32 12.19 -10.35 -11.85
CA ARG A 32 12.18 -11.64 -11.19
C ARG A 32 13.52 -11.97 -10.53
N GLN A 33 14.61 -11.70 -11.22
CA GLN A 33 15.95 -11.98 -10.73
C GLN A 33 16.31 -11.17 -9.49
N ILE A 34 15.78 -9.93 -9.39
CA ILE A 34 16.04 -9.06 -8.26
C ILE A 34 15.30 -9.57 -7.01
N ILE A 35 14.14 -10.18 -7.19
CA ILE A 35 13.23 -10.51 -6.09
C ILE A 35 13.28 -11.97 -5.65
N GLU A 36 13.77 -12.89 -6.49
CA GLU A 36 13.85 -14.33 -6.16
C GLU A 36 14.67 -14.64 -4.91
N SER A 37 15.65 -13.80 -4.57
CA SER A 37 16.49 -14.00 -3.40
C SER A 37 15.96 -13.32 -2.14
N VAL A 38 14.79 -12.69 -2.20
CA VAL A 38 14.30 -11.83 -1.14
C VAL A 38 12.93 -12.29 -0.64
N ASP A 39 12.75 -12.27 0.68
CA ASP A 39 11.46 -12.54 1.31
C ASP A 39 10.48 -11.42 0.91
N PRO A 40 9.23 -11.74 0.53
CA PRO A 40 8.22 -10.73 0.21
C PRO A 40 8.04 -9.65 1.28
N LYS A 41 8.32 -9.97 2.53
CA LYS A 41 8.23 -9.01 3.63
C LYS A 41 9.27 -7.90 3.53
N ASP A 42 10.38 -8.16 2.85
CA ASP A 42 11.51 -7.21 2.74
C ASP A 42 11.48 -6.41 1.46
N PHE A 43 10.46 -6.56 0.61
CA PHE A 43 10.36 -5.82 -0.64
C PHE A 43 10.42 -4.31 -0.44
N GLY A 44 9.87 -3.81 0.66
CA GLY A 44 9.89 -2.38 0.96
C GLY A 44 11.27 -1.84 1.27
N ASP A 45 12.16 -2.68 1.81
CA ASP A 45 13.51 -2.28 2.20
C ASP A 45 14.50 -2.34 1.04
N ILE A 46 14.18 -3.13 0.01
CA ILE A 46 15.12 -3.42 -1.08
C ILE A 46 14.85 -2.58 -2.32
N ALA A 47 13.59 -2.16 -2.51
CA ALA A 47 13.24 -1.35 -3.66
C ALA A 47 13.85 0.04 -3.51
N SER A 48 14.90 0.32 -4.27
CA SER A 48 15.40 1.68 -4.39
C SER A 48 14.35 2.51 -5.10
N GLU A 49 14.39 3.84 -4.95
CA GLU A 49 13.44 4.73 -5.61
C GLU A 49 13.41 4.49 -7.12
N ASP A 50 14.55 4.20 -7.72
CA ASP A 50 14.63 3.92 -9.16
C ASP A 50 13.91 2.64 -9.54
N THR A 51 14.05 1.59 -8.74
CA THR A 51 13.38 0.31 -8.98
C THR A 51 11.87 0.46 -8.83
N ASP A 52 11.41 1.16 -7.78
CA ASP A 52 10.00 1.43 -7.57
C ASP A 52 9.41 2.22 -8.74
N ARG A 53 10.14 3.23 -9.22
CA ARG A 53 9.69 4.04 -10.34
C ARG A 53 9.55 3.21 -11.61
N LYS A 54 10.53 2.40 -11.94
CA LYS A 54 10.50 1.53 -13.11
C LYS A 54 9.37 0.52 -13.03
N MET A 55 9.15 -0.03 -11.84
CA MET A 55 8.07 -0.97 -11.61
C MET A 55 6.71 -0.29 -11.83
N LEU A 56 6.51 0.90 -11.27
CA LEU A 56 5.27 1.65 -11.44
C LEU A 56 5.02 2.01 -12.90
N GLU A 57 6.05 2.40 -13.63
CA GLU A 57 5.94 2.72 -15.06
C GLU A 57 5.55 1.50 -15.90
N SER A 58 5.97 0.31 -15.47
CA SER A 58 5.69 -0.94 -16.19
C SER A 58 4.38 -1.58 -15.78
N MET A 59 3.79 -1.17 -14.67
CA MET A 59 2.51 -1.71 -14.19
C MET A 59 1.33 -1.16 -14.98
N SER A 60 0.23 -1.92 -14.98
CA SER A 60 -1.02 -1.40 -15.48
C SER A 60 -1.43 -0.18 -14.66
N GLU A 61 -2.22 0.70 -15.25
CA GLU A 61 -2.69 1.90 -14.57
C GLU A 61 -3.43 1.58 -13.28
N LYS A 62 -4.20 0.50 -13.27
CA LYS A 62 -4.95 0.04 -12.12
C LYS A 62 -4.02 -0.38 -10.97
N ASP A 63 -3.00 -1.18 -11.28
CA ASP A 63 -2.07 -1.67 -10.27
C ASP A 63 -1.18 -0.55 -9.74
N ALA A 64 -0.71 0.34 -10.61
CA ALA A 64 0.07 1.49 -10.20
C ALA A 64 -0.72 2.39 -9.24
N LYS A 65 -2.00 2.60 -9.53
CA LYS A 65 -2.88 3.39 -8.67
C LYS A 65 -3.07 2.73 -7.30
N ARG A 66 -3.25 1.42 -7.27
CA ARG A 66 -3.35 0.68 -6.01
C ARG A 66 -2.08 0.81 -5.19
N MET A 67 -0.91 0.69 -5.82
CA MET A 67 0.36 0.84 -5.13
C MET A 67 0.51 2.24 -4.53
N GLN A 68 0.14 3.27 -5.27
CA GLN A 68 0.19 4.64 -4.78
C GLN A 68 -0.72 4.85 -3.58
N LEU A 69 -1.92 4.28 -3.59
CA LEU A 69 -2.85 4.36 -2.47
C LEU A 69 -2.29 3.66 -1.23
N ILE A 70 -1.69 2.49 -1.41
CA ILE A 70 -1.07 1.75 -0.31
C ILE A 70 0.09 2.55 0.29
N GLU A 71 0.95 3.12 -0.53
CA GLU A 71 2.08 3.91 -0.06
C GLU A 71 1.62 5.18 0.66
N SER A 72 0.57 5.83 0.16
CA SER A 72 -0.02 6.99 0.81
C SER A 72 -0.57 6.63 2.19
N ALA A 73 -1.25 5.48 2.28
CA ALA A 73 -1.80 5.00 3.55
C ALA A 73 -0.69 4.70 4.56
N LEU A 74 0.40 4.06 4.12
CA LEU A 74 1.54 3.78 4.98
C LEU A 74 2.19 5.05 5.49
N ALA A 75 2.35 6.05 4.62
CA ALA A 75 2.90 7.34 5.03
C ALA A 75 2.00 8.02 6.06
N ARG A 76 0.68 7.92 5.92
CA ARG A 76 -0.24 8.50 6.88
C ARG A 76 -0.18 7.80 8.24
N ILE A 77 0.08 6.50 8.27
CA ILE A 77 0.29 5.78 9.53
C ILE A 77 1.48 6.37 10.27
N GLU A 78 2.59 6.58 9.56
CA GLU A 78 3.79 7.15 10.18
C GLU A 78 3.61 8.59 10.64
N GLN A 79 2.76 9.34 9.95
CA GLN A 79 2.45 10.73 10.31
C GLN A 79 1.38 10.83 11.41
N GLY A 80 0.77 9.71 11.80
CA GLY A 80 -0.30 9.71 12.79
C GLY A 80 -1.63 10.22 12.26
N LYS A 81 -1.80 10.25 10.94
CA LYS A 81 -3.01 10.77 10.29
C LYS A 81 -3.89 9.68 9.66
N TYR A 82 -3.49 8.44 9.76
CA TYR A 82 -4.22 7.32 9.18
C TYR A 82 -5.61 7.19 9.81
N GLY A 83 -6.59 6.86 8.97
CA GLY A 83 -7.96 6.67 9.44
C GLY A 83 -8.81 7.93 9.45
N LYS A 84 -8.28 9.04 8.96
CA LYS A 84 -9.04 10.29 8.82
C LYS A 84 -9.26 10.57 7.34
N CYS A 85 -10.49 10.97 7.01
CA CYS A 85 -10.81 11.34 5.63
C CYS A 85 -9.99 12.55 5.20
N ILE A 86 -9.37 12.48 4.03
CA ILE A 86 -8.54 13.59 3.52
C ILE A 86 -9.37 14.80 3.08
N LYS A 87 -10.66 14.62 2.84
CA LYS A 87 -11.55 15.71 2.43
C LYS A 87 -12.24 16.41 3.59
N CYS A 88 -12.85 15.65 4.49
CA CYS A 88 -13.66 16.24 5.56
C CYS A 88 -13.03 16.14 6.94
N GLY A 89 -11.96 15.37 7.10
CA GLY A 89 -11.27 15.21 8.36
C GLY A 89 -11.97 14.29 9.36
N LYS A 90 -13.13 13.75 9.01
CA LYS A 90 -13.85 12.83 9.89
C LYS A 90 -13.14 11.48 9.95
N LYS A 91 -13.33 10.80 11.07
CA LYS A 91 -12.74 9.48 11.29
C LYS A 91 -13.41 8.44 10.38
N ILE A 92 -12.60 7.66 9.68
CA ILE A 92 -13.09 6.55 8.88
C ILE A 92 -13.37 5.37 9.82
N PRO A 93 -14.51 4.68 9.71
CA PRO A 93 -14.80 3.53 10.58
C PRO A 93 -13.75 2.43 10.44
N GLU A 94 -13.42 1.77 11.54
CA GLU A 94 -12.43 0.69 11.54
C GLU A 94 -12.84 -0.46 10.63
N ASP A 95 -14.13 -0.78 10.57
CA ASP A 95 -14.63 -1.85 9.71
C ASP A 95 -14.34 -1.57 8.24
N ARG A 96 -14.48 -0.30 7.84
CA ARG A 96 -14.16 0.09 6.47
C ARG A 96 -12.67 0.01 6.21
N LEU A 97 -11.84 0.39 7.18
CA LEU A 97 -10.39 0.30 7.05
C LEU A 97 -9.92 -1.15 6.97
N ARG A 98 -10.55 -2.05 7.72
CA ARG A 98 -10.21 -3.47 7.64
C ARG A 98 -10.57 -4.06 6.28
N ALA A 99 -11.67 -3.61 5.70
CA ALA A 99 -12.09 -4.05 4.36
C ALA A 99 -11.25 -3.42 3.27
N ILE A 100 -10.90 -2.14 3.43
CA ILE A 100 -10.12 -1.37 2.46
C ILE A 100 -9.00 -0.65 3.21
N PRO A 101 -7.87 -1.32 3.49
CA PRO A 101 -6.80 -0.70 4.29
C PRO A 101 -6.21 0.57 3.69
N CYS A 102 -6.29 0.74 2.39
CA CYS A 102 -5.80 1.94 1.71
C CYS A 102 -6.85 3.03 1.53
N ALA A 103 -8.00 2.93 2.23
CA ALA A 103 -9.04 3.94 2.14
C ALA A 103 -8.54 5.28 2.70
N LEU A 104 -8.66 6.33 1.91
CA LEU A 104 -8.25 7.68 2.29
C LEU A 104 -9.45 8.61 2.52
N MET A 105 -10.65 8.19 2.13
CA MET A 105 -11.87 8.98 2.25
C MET A 105 -12.97 8.18 2.91
N CYS A 106 -13.84 8.87 3.63
CA CYS A 106 -15.05 8.24 4.18
C CYS A 106 -16.05 7.97 3.06
N ILE A 107 -17.07 7.17 3.36
CA ILE A 107 -18.08 6.78 2.37
C ILE A 107 -18.75 8.01 1.77
N GLU A 108 -19.08 8.99 2.61
CA GLU A 108 -19.74 10.22 2.16
C GLU A 108 -18.92 11.01 1.16
N CYS A 109 -17.60 11.09 1.37
CA CYS A 109 -16.73 11.85 0.48
C CYS A 109 -16.36 11.08 -0.78
N GLN A 110 -16.39 9.75 -0.72
CA GLN A 110 -16.06 8.91 -1.86
C GLN A 110 -17.21 8.79 -2.86
N THR A 111 -18.42 8.92 -2.38
CA THR A 111 -19.60 8.97 -3.26
C THR A 111 -19.86 10.39 -3.73
#